data_4e27b20628e99954fde24de4b45ed6c6
#
_entry.id   4e27b20628e99954fde24de4b45ed6c6
#
_cell.length_a   1.000
_cell.length_b   1.000
_cell.length_c   1.000
_cell.angle_alpha   90.00
_cell.angle_beta   90.00
_cell.angle_gamma   90.00
#
_symmetry.space_group_name_H-M   'P 1'
#
loop_
_entity.id
_entity.type
_entity.pdbx_description
1 polymer ?
#
loop_
_entity_poly.entity_id
_entity_poly.type
_entity_poly.pdbx_seq_one_letter_code
_entity_poly.pdbx_strand_id
1 'polypeptide(L)'
;MKNIKVIMCDIDGTLLNSKGIVTSKTIDAIKKVREQGILFGISTGRDVPSVKRLFGKWGIGGLVDMVVGSNGGEIYDYKTDYYEENFALPGNLIANIMEHYKDMDVN
;
A
#
# COMPACT_ATOMS: atom_id res chain seq x y z
N MET A 1 2.97 -13.80 14.86
CA MET A 1 3.12 -12.49 14.22
C MET A 1 2.34 -11.42 14.94
N LYS A 2 2.49 -11.39 16.21
CA LYS A 2 1.84 -10.32 16.94
C LYS A 2 2.50 -9.00 16.60
N ASN A 3 1.73 -7.95 16.65
CA ASN A 3 2.17 -6.56 16.46
C ASN A 3 2.47 -6.17 15.01
N ILE A 4 2.23 -7.05 14.04
CA ILE A 4 2.30 -6.64 12.66
C ILE A 4 0.94 -6.04 12.31
N LYS A 5 0.93 -4.77 11.92
CA LYS A 5 -0.30 -4.05 11.62
C LYS A 5 -0.39 -3.62 10.17
N VAL A 6 0.72 -3.59 9.46
CA VAL A 6 0.76 -3.14 8.07
C VAL A 6 1.70 -4.03 7.29
N ILE A 7 1.26 -4.44 6.10
CA ILE A 7 2.13 -5.13 5.14
C ILE A 7 2.17 -4.27 3.89
N MET A 8 3.38 -3.90 3.47
CA MET A 8 3.58 -3.12 2.25
C MET A 8 4.14 -4.03 1.17
N CYS A 9 3.62 -3.89 -0.04
CA CYS A 9 3.96 -4.75 -1.16
C CYS A 9 4.38 -3.90 -2.35
N ASP A 10 5.48 -4.28 -3.00
CA ASP A 10 5.88 -3.67 -4.26
C ASP A 10 4.99 -4.19 -5.38
N ILE A 11 4.89 -3.43 -6.47
CA ILE A 11 4.02 -3.81 -7.58
C ILE A 11 4.73 -4.78 -8.54
N ASP A 12 5.75 -4.29 -9.22
CA ASP A 12 6.37 -5.06 -10.30
C ASP A 12 7.25 -6.17 -9.72
N GLY A 13 6.99 -7.40 -10.16
CA GLY A 13 7.75 -8.55 -9.70
C GLY A 13 7.33 -9.08 -8.33
N THR A 14 6.37 -8.45 -7.67
CA THR A 14 5.88 -8.89 -6.36
C THR A 14 4.37 -9.05 -6.38
N LEU A 15 3.62 -7.94 -6.46
CA LEU A 15 2.17 -8.01 -6.56
C LEU A 15 1.74 -8.57 -7.91
N LEU A 16 2.35 -8.07 -8.98
CA LEU A 16 2.09 -8.55 -10.34
C LEU A 16 3.05 -9.66 -10.69
N ASN A 17 2.54 -10.71 -11.34
CA ASN A 17 3.39 -11.78 -11.85
C ASN A 17 4.09 -11.32 -13.13
N SER A 18 4.84 -12.23 -13.78
CA SER A 18 5.59 -11.89 -14.99
C SER A 18 4.70 -11.46 -16.15
N LYS A 19 3.41 -11.78 -16.07
CA LYS A 19 2.43 -11.40 -17.11
C LYS A 19 1.68 -10.12 -16.76
N GLY A 20 2.04 -9.45 -15.67
CA GLY A 20 1.38 -8.22 -15.23
C GLY A 20 0.01 -8.45 -14.63
N ILE A 21 -0.21 -9.60 -14.03
CA ILE A 21 -1.51 -10.00 -13.47
C ILE A 21 -1.38 -10.23 -11.97
N VAL A 22 -2.39 -9.80 -11.22
CA VAL A 22 -2.53 -10.18 -9.81
C VAL A 22 -3.37 -11.46 -9.79
N THR A 23 -2.77 -12.56 -9.37
CA THR A 23 -3.45 -13.86 -9.39
C THR A 23 -4.52 -13.94 -8.31
N SER A 24 -5.49 -14.84 -8.50
CA SER A 24 -6.51 -15.08 -7.48
C SER A 24 -5.92 -15.55 -6.17
N LYS A 25 -4.83 -16.30 -6.23
CA LYS A 25 -4.12 -16.75 -5.04
C LYS A 25 -3.58 -15.56 -4.24
N THR A 26 -3.02 -14.57 -4.91
CA THR A 26 -2.53 -13.35 -4.29
C THR A 26 -3.67 -12.55 -3.69
N ILE A 27 -4.78 -12.43 -4.42
CA ILE A 27 -5.96 -11.71 -3.93
C ILE A 27 -6.50 -12.38 -2.66
N ASP A 28 -6.57 -13.70 -2.66
CA ASP A 28 -7.05 -14.43 -1.47
C ASP A 28 -6.13 -14.21 -0.28
N ALA A 29 -4.83 -14.17 -0.51
CA ALA A 29 -3.85 -13.92 0.55
C ALA A 29 -4.05 -12.52 1.15
N ILE A 30 -4.29 -11.53 0.30
CA ILE A 30 -4.54 -10.15 0.74
C ILE A 30 -5.80 -10.11 1.60
N LYS A 31 -6.86 -10.77 1.17
CA LYS A 31 -8.11 -10.82 1.92
C LYS A 31 -7.91 -11.44 3.30
N LYS A 32 -7.14 -12.53 3.37
CA LYS A 32 -6.87 -13.19 4.64
C LYS A 32 -6.08 -12.31 5.60
N VAL A 33 -5.10 -11.57 5.07
CA VAL A 33 -4.32 -10.64 5.87
C VAL A 33 -5.24 -9.57 6.47
N ARG A 34 -6.11 -9.00 5.64
CA ARG A 34 -7.00 -7.94 6.09
C ARG A 34 -8.05 -8.45 7.09
N GLU A 35 -8.49 -9.70 6.95
CA GLU A 35 -9.42 -10.33 7.90
C GLU A 35 -8.82 -10.43 9.30
N GLN A 36 -7.50 -10.45 9.41
CA GLN A 36 -6.81 -10.51 10.68
C GLN A 36 -6.56 -9.11 11.27
N GLY A 37 -7.11 -8.08 10.65
CA GLY A 37 -6.92 -6.72 11.12
C GLY A 37 -5.62 -6.09 10.69
N ILE A 38 -4.91 -6.70 9.74
CA ILE A 38 -3.66 -6.16 9.22
C ILE A 38 -3.97 -5.32 8.00
N LEU A 39 -3.41 -4.12 7.93
CA LEU A 39 -3.58 -3.25 6.78
C LEU A 39 -2.69 -3.71 5.64
N PHE A 40 -3.20 -3.59 4.42
CA PHE A 40 -2.44 -3.93 3.23
C PHE A 40 -2.17 -2.67 2.43
N GLY A 41 -0.91 -2.42 2.08
CA GLY A 41 -0.52 -1.26 1.32
C GLY A 41 0.38 -1.60 0.15
N ILE A 42 0.54 -0.64 -0.73
CA ILE A 42 1.39 -0.76 -1.91
C ILE A 42 2.46 0.33 -1.85
N SER A 43 3.70 -0.08 -2.12
CA SER A 43 4.83 0.83 -2.21
C SER A 43 5.35 0.77 -3.65
N THR A 44 5.43 1.92 -4.32
CA THR A 44 5.72 1.93 -5.76
C THR A 44 6.43 3.20 -6.19
N GLY A 45 7.16 3.10 -7.32
CA GLY A 45 7.70 4.27 -7.99
C GLY A 45 6.67 5.03 -8.83
N ARG A 46 5.49 4.43 -9.05
CA ARG A 46 4.44 5.07 -9.84
C ARG A 46 3.71 6.11 -8.97
N ASP A 47 3.10 7.09 -9.61
CA ASP A 47 2.32 8.09 -8.87
C ASP A 47 1.01 7.49 -8.38
N VAL A 48 0.48 8.02 -7.28
CA VAL A 48 -0.71 7.48 -6.64
C VAL A 48 -1.92 7.47 -7.58
N PRO A 49 -2.25 8.56 -8.30
CA PRO A 49 -3.42 8.51 -9.18
C PRO A 49 -3.32 7.42 -10.25
N SER A 50 -2.13 7.20 -10.81
CA SER A 50 -1.93 6.16 -11.83
C SER A 50 -2.20 4.78 -11.26
N VAL A 51 -1.70 4.51 -10.04
CA VAL A 51 -1.89 3.23 -9.38
C VAL A 51 -3.36 3.00 -9.04
N LYS A 52 -4.02 4.03 -8.51
CA LYS A 52 -5.43 3.92 -8.15
C LYS A 52 -6.30 3.51 -9.34
N ARG A 53 -5.98 4.04 -10.52
CA ARG A 53 -6.74 3.71 -11.73
C ARG A 53 -6.63 2.24 -12.12
N LEU A 54 -5.57 1.57 -11.67
CA LEU A 54 -5.31 0.19 -12.05
C LEU A 54 -5.91 -0.83 -11.08
N PHE A 55 -6.36 -0.40 -9.91
CA PHE A 55 -6.86 -1.33 -8.89
C PHE A 55 -8.04 -2.17 -9.39
N GLY A 56 -8.96 -1.57 -10.13
CA GLY A 56 -10.08 -2.32 -10.69
C GLY A 56 -9.62 -3.37 -11.68
N LYS A 57 -8.67 -3.01 -12.53
CA LYS A 57 -8.11 -3.93 -13.53
C LYS A 57 -7.42 -5.10 -12.84
N TRP A 58 -6.75 -4.85 -11.73
CA TRP A 58 -6.02 -5.88 -10.99
C TRP A 58 -6.92 -6.70 -10.08
N GLY A 59 -8.16 -6.31 -9.90
CA GLY A 59 -9.09 -7.04 -9.05
C GLY A 59 -8.87 -6.82 -7.56
N ILE A 60 -8.21 -5.73 -7.19
CA ILE A 60 -7.91 -5.43 -5.78
C ILE A 60 -8.57 -4.15 -5.30
N GLY A 61 -9.55 -3.64 -6.05
CA GLY A 61 -10.32 -2.48 -5.60
C GLY A 61 -10.97 -2.78 -4.27
N GLY A 62 -10.82 -1.87 -3.32
CA GLY A 62 -11.36 -2.07 -1.98
C GLY A 62 -10.50 -2.92 -1.06
N LEU A 63 -9.37 -3.46 -1.56
CA LEU A 63 -8.49 -4.29 -0.74
C LEU A 63 -7.21 -3.56 -0.33
N VAL A 64 -6.96 -2.38 -0.85
CA VAL A 64 -5.75 -1.62 -0.56
C VAL A 64 -6.07 -0.54 0.45
N ASP A 65 -5.35 -0.52 1.55
CA ASP A 65 -5.59 0.45 2.62
C ASP A 65 -4.76 1.71 2.46
N MET A 66 -3.59 1.59 1.83
CA MET A 66 -2.73 2.74 1.63
C MET A 66 -1.80 2.54 0.43
N VAL A 67 -1.34 3.65 -0.14
CA VAL A 67 -0.37 3.63 -1.22
C VAL A 67 0.74 4.62 -0.91
N VAL A 68 1.99 4.17 -1.04
CA VAL A 68 3.15 5.04 -1.02
C VAL A 68 3.67 5.07 -2.45
N GLY A 69 3.49 6.19 -3.12
CA GLY A 69 3.82 6.32 -4.52
C GLY A 69 5.01 7.22 -4.76
N SER A 70 5.41 7.33 -6.02
CA SER A 70 6.52 8.18 -6.47
C SER A 70 7.77 7.96 -5.63
N ASN A 71 8.09 6.71 -5.33
CA ASN A 71 9.27 6.33 -4.52
C ASN A 71 9.33 7.04 -3.17
N GLY A 72 8.18 7.23 -2.54
CA GLY A 72 8.11 7.89 -1.24
C GLY A 72 7.71 9.35 -1.32
N GLY A 73 7.45 9.88 -2.52
CA GLY A 73 7.04 11.26 -2.69
C GLY A 73 5.57 11.51 -2.44
N GLU A 74 4.77 10.45 -2.40
CA GLU A 74 3.33 10.55 -2.20
C GLU A 74 2.85 9.49 -1.22
N ILE A 75 1.87 9.85 -0.39
CA ILE A 75 1.18 8.92 0.50
C ILE A 75 -0.31 9.09 0.31
N TYR A 76 -1.03 7.99 0.22
CA TYR A 76 -2.48 8.04 0.25
C TYR A 76 -3.01 6.96 1.19
N ASP A 77 -3.88 7.36 2.11
CA ASP A 77 -4.52 6.45 3.07
C ASP A 77 -6.02 6.42 2.76
N TYR A 78 -6.50 5.26 2.31
CA TYR A 78 -7.91 5.10 1.96
C TYR A 78 -8.83 5.16 3.18
N LYS A 79 -8.33 4.75 4.33
CA LYS A 79 -9.16 4.68 5.52
C LYS A 79 -9.55 6.06 6.02
N THR A 80 -8.61 7.01 5.98
CA THR A 80 -8.84 8.37 6.46
C THR A 80 -8.93 9.39 5.33
N ASP A 81 -8.81 8.94 4.09
CA ASP A 81 -8.79 9.81 2.91
C ASP A 81 -7.70 10.87 3.01
N TYR A 82 -6.55 10.48 3.57
CA TYR A 82 -5.42 11.37 3.75
C TYR A 82 -4.47 11.27 2.56
N TYR A 83 -4.11 12.41 2.00
CA TYR A 83 -3.15 12.46 0.91
C TYR A 83 -2.07 13.48 1.25
N GLU A 84 -0.83 13.09 1.06
CA GLU A 84 0.30 13.98 1.25
C GLU A 84 1.28 13.81 0.10
N GLU A 85 1.81 14.93 -0.38
CA GLU A 85 2.79 14.96 -1.44
C GLU A 85 3.99 15.76 -0.97
N ASN A 86 5.17 15.16 -1.03
CA ASN A 86 6.39 15.82 -0.59
C ASN A 86 7.58 15.21 -1.33
N PHE A 87 8.16 15.96 -2.23
CA PHE A 87 9.27 15.49 -3.04
C PHE A 87 10.63 15.98 -2.55
N ALA A 88 10.66 16.74 -1.46
CA ALA A 88 11.91 17.32 -0.97
C ALA A 88 12.85 16.26 -0.41
N LEU A 89 12.35 15.44 0.52
CA LEU A 89 13.16 14.41 1.19
C LEU A 89 12.31 13.17 1.42
N PRO A 90 12.59 12.06 0.69
CA PRO A 90 11.82 10.82 0.91
C PRO A 90 11.80 10.35 2.36
N GLY A 91 12.88 10.59 3.10
CA GLY A 91 12.91 10.21 4.51
C GLY A 91 11.86 10.91 5.35
N ASN A 92 11.47 12.13 4.98
CA ASN A 92 10.42 12.84 5.70
C ASN A 92 9.07 12.13 5.55
N LEU A 93 8.81 11.58 4.36
CA LEU A 93 7.57 10.87 4.13
C LEU A 93 7.52 9.56 4.91
N ILE A 94 8.66 8.88 5.02
CA ILE A 94 8.73 7.66 5.83
C ILE A 94 8.41 8.00 7.27
N ALA A 95 8.97 9.09 7.80
CA ALA A 95 8.69 9.52 9.15
C ALA A 95 7.21 9.88 9.32
N ASN A 96 6.61 10.54 8.33
CA ASN A 96 5.19 10.90 8.36
C ASN A 96 4.31 9.66 8.37
N ILE A 97 4.68 8.63 7.61
CA ILE A 97 3.94 7.38 7.59
C ILE A 97 3.97 6.75 8.97
N MET A 98 5.15 6.67 9.57
CA MET A 98 5.29 6.08 10.90
C MET A 98 4.50 6.87 11.94
N GLU A 99 4.52 8.19 11.84
CA GLU A 99 3.75 9.04 12.76
C GLU A 99 2.26 8.82 12.59
N HIS A 100 1.81 8.70 11.35
CA HIS A 100 0.39 8.49 11.04
C HIS A 100 -0.12 7.17 11.62
N TYR A 101 0.71 6.15 11.62
CA TYR A 101 0.32 4.80 12.06
C TYR A 101 0.90 4.40 13.42
N LYS A 102 1.48 5.34 14.16
CA LYS A 102 2.17 5.00 15.40
C LYS A 102 1.25 4.34 16.42
N ASP A 103 -0.02 4.71 16.46
CA ASP A 103 -0.99 4.14 17.40
C ASP A 103 -1.42 2.74 17.00
N MET A 104 -1.00 2.27 15.84
CA MET A 104 -1.35 0.96 15.32
C MET A 104 -0.25 -0.07 15.57
N ASP A 105 0.77 0.29 16.32
CA ASP A 105 1.87 -0.60 16.68
C ASP A 105 2.51 -1.23 15.43
N VAL A 106 2.91 -0.37 14.50
CA VAL A 106 3.53 -0.80 13.26
C VAL A 106 4.97 -1.25 13.53
N ASN A 107 5.33 -2.40 12.99
CA ASN A 107 6.70 -2.92 13.12
C ASN A 107 7.40 -2.95 11.78
#